data_f7facf2255f8326b1d264b782a908b00
#
_entry.id   f7facf2255f8326b1d264b782a908b00
#
_cell.length_a   1.000
_cell.length_b   1.000
_cell.length_c   1.000
_cell.angle_alpha   90.00
_cell.angle_beta   90.00
_cell.angle_gamma   90.00
#
_symmetry.space_group_name_H-M   'P 1'
#
loop_
_entity.id
_entity.type
_entity.pdbx_description
1 polymer ?
#
loop_
_entity_poly.entity_id
_entity_poly.type
_entity_poly.pdbx_seq_one_letter_code
_entity_poly.pdbx_strand_id
1 'polypeptide(L)'
;PAVQAVESVRDVDTIWQAGNGSVQGHPIGGGVDNTVMLAEPSAPEAQFHRMSSALNLRKVLLPIWGCGAAVTLLVFLTANLRFAARLRKSRRPLTVEGAALSVYVADERAVPCLFGLFRPAIYVTQATADDPVLLRHTVTHETTHFRQGDHVWALLRTVCLALHWWNPLVW
;
A
#
# COMPACT_ATOMS: atom_id res chain seq x y z
N PRO A 1 -23.48 7.76 -41.35
CA PRO A 1 -23.09 6.35 -41.40
C PRO A 1 -22.75 5.79 -40.02
N ALA A 2 -23.57 6.06 -39.01
CA ALA A 2 -23.36 5.54 -37.66
C ALA A 2 -24.67 5.02 -37.01
N VAL A 3 -25.72 4.76 -37.79
CA VAL A 3 -27.03 4.36 -37.30
C VAL A 3 -27.37 2.89 -37.65
N GLN A 4 -26.55 2.20 -38.43
CA GLN A 4 -26.78 0.81 -38.83
C GLN A 4 -26.14 -0.27 -37.97
N ALA A 5 -25.44 0.08 -36.88
CA ALA A 5 -24.75 -0.90 -36.03
C ALA A 5 -25.54 -1.29 -34.76
N VAL A 6 -26.71 -0.74 -34.52
CA VAL A 6 -27.50 -1.01 -33.29
C VAL A 6 -28.65 -2.02 -33.50
N GLU A 7 -28.93 -2.38 -34.75
CA GLU A 7 -30.09 -3.24 -35.08
C GLU A 7 -29.75 -4.74 -35.11
N SER A 8 -28.50 -5.14 -35.04
CA SER A 8 -28.09 -6.55 -35.10
C SER A 8 -28.01 -7.27 -33.74
N VAL A 9 -28.26 -6.59 -32.64
CA VAL A 9 -28.18 -7.21 -31.29
C VAL A 9 -29.56 -7.66 -30.75
N ARG A 10 -30.65 -7.29 -31.43
CA ARG A 10 -32.00 -7.71 -31.03
C ARG A 10 -32.44 -9.06 -31.53
N ASP A 11 -31.70 -9.69 -32.42
CA ASP A 11 -32.10 -10.95 -33.04
C ASP A 11 -31.63 -12.21 -32.28
N VAL A 12 -30.75 -12.05 -31.29
CA VAL A 12 -30.19 -13.19 -30.54
C VAL A 12 -31.14 -13.70 -29.46
N ASP A 13 -31.97 -12.83 -28.89
CA ASP A 13 -32.90 -13.20 -27.81
C ASP A 13 -34.17 -13.93 -28.35
N THR A 14 -34.48 -13.78 -29.65
CA THR A 14 -35.64 -14.44 -30.26
C THR A 14 -35.38 -15.90 -30.61
N ILE A 15 -34.13 -16.30 -30.76
CA ILE A 15 -33.76 -17.68 -31.12
C ILE A 15 -33.83 -18.62 -29.91
N TRP A 16 -33.66 -18.09 -28.70
CA TRP A 16 -33.72 -18.89 -27.46
C TRP A 16 -35.11 -19.20 -26.98
N GLN A 17 -36.13 -18.46 -27.40
CA GLN A 17 -37.53 -18.72 -27.01
C GLN A 17 -38.25 -19.69 -27.92
N ALA A 18 -37.74 -20.00 -29.10
CA ALA A 18 -38.36 -20.92 -30.04
C ALA A 18 -38.03 -22.42 -29.79
N GLY A 19 -37.09 -22.71 -28.89
CA GLY A 19 -36.64 -24.09 -28.60
C GLY A 19 -37.37 -24.83 -27.49
N ASN A 20 -38.29 -24.17 -26.77
CA ASN A 20 -39.00 -24.79 -25.62
C ASN A 20 -40.47 -25.16 -25.95
N GLY A 21 -40.71 -25.66 -27.15
CA GLY A 21 -41.99 -26.28 -27.53
C GLY A 21 -42.15 -27.61 -26.81
N SER A 22 -43.14 -27.67 -25.92
CA SER A 22 -43.58 -28.85 -25.21
C SER A 22 -43.96 -29.99 -26.19
N VAL A 23 -43.18 -31.04 -26.22
CA VAL A 23 -43.56 -32.31 -26.86
C VAL A 23 -44.50 -33.05 -25.89
N GLN A 24 -45.80 -33.01 -26.17
CA GLN A 24 -46.81 -33.92 -25.55
C GLN A 24 -46.63 -35.33 -26.11
N GLY A 25 -45.95 -36.19 -25.39
CA GLY A 25 -45.86 -37.62 -25.71
C GLY A 25 -47.10 -38.39 -25.18
N HIS A 26 -47.74 -39.06 -26.05
CA HIS A 26 -48.83 -40.00 -25.78
C HIS A 26 -48.33 -41.21 -24.97
N PRO A 27 -49.09 -41.76 -23.99
CA PRO A 27 -48.63 -42.90 -23.19
C PRO A 27 -48.89 -44.19 -23.97
N ILE A 28 -47.85 -44.88 -24.40
CA ILE A 28 -47.92 -46.26 -24.81
C ILE A 28 -47.42 -47.11 -23.62
N GLY A 29 -48.33 -47.90 -23.05
CA GLY A 29 -48.07 -48.81 -21.98
C GLY A 29 -47.06 -49.90 -22.37
N GLY A 30 -46.14 -50.19 -21.50
CA GLY A 30 -45.21 -51.31 -21.60
C GLY A 30 -44.14 -51.08 -20.46
N GLY A 31 -44.38 -51.81 -19.36
CA GLY A 31 -43.51 -51.76 -18.20
C GLY A 31 -42.10 -52.24 -18.52
N VAL A 32 -41.17 -51.38 -18.39
CA VAL A 32 -39.77 -51.70 -18.07
C VAL A 32 -39.37 -50.71 -17.03
N ASP A 33 -39.17 -51.21 -15.82
CA ASP A 33 -38.68 -50.48 -14.65
C ASP A 33 -37.23 -50.10 -14.88
N ASN A 34 -37.01 -49.05 -15.63
CA ASN A 34 -35.69 -48.40 -15.74
C ASN A 34 -35.65 -47.26 -14.73
N THR A 35 -35.49 -47.62 -13.46
CA THR A 35 -34.93 -46.75 -12.47
C THR A 35 -33.50 -46.47 -12.89
N VAL A 36 -33.32 -45.47 -13.76
CA VAL A 36 -32.01 -44.84 -13.92
C VAL A 36 -31.70 -44.20 -12.56
N MET A 37 -30.98 -44.95 -11.73
CA MET A 37 -30.29 -44.36 -10.60
C MET A 37 -29.39 -43.29 -11.18
N LEU A 38 -29.82 -42.03 -11.07
CA LEU A 38 -28.94 -40.89 -11.19
C LEU A 38 -27.88 -41.10 -10.10
N ALA A 39 -26.73 -41.61 -10.50
CA ALA A 39 -25.58 -41.74 -9.62
C ALA A 39 -25.33 -40.36 -8.98
N GLU A 40 -25.59 -40.29 -7.70
CA GLU A 40 -25.13 -39.11 -6.94
C GLU A 40 -23.65 -38.91 -7.23
N PRO A 41 -23.22 -37.67 -7.48
CA PRO A 41 -21.81 -37.38 -7.73
C PRO A 41 -21.00 -37.94 -6.57
N SER A 42 -20.08 -38.84 -6.89
CA SER A 42 -19.26 -39.56 -5.94
C SER A 42 -18.63 -38.59 -4.92
N ALA A 43 -18.71 -38.96 -3.65
CA ALA A 43 -18.26 -38.20 -2.48
C ALA A 43 -16.89 -37.48 -2.55
N PRO A 44 -15.88 -37.89 -3.37
CA PRO A 44 -14.62 -37.17 -3.46
C PRO A 44 -14.68 -35.81 -4.13
N GLU A 45 -15.56 -35.61 -5.13
CA GLU A 45 -15.67 -34.28 -5.79
C GLU A 45 -16.34 -33.24 -4.91
N ALA A 46 -17.36 -33.62 -4.15
CA ALA A 46 -17.99 -32.71 -3.19
C ALA A 46 -17.08 -32.36 -2.02
N GLN A 47 -16.18 -33.26 -1.59
CA GLN A 47 -15.16 -32.97 -0.58
C GLN A 47 -14.05 -32.08 -1.11
N PHE A 48 -13.62 -32.23 -2.35
CA PHE A 48 -12.59 -31.37 -2.97
C PHE A 48 -13.11 -29.95 -3.16
N HIS A 49 -14.35 -29.76 -3.56
CA HIS A 49 -14.98 -28.42 -3.65
C HIS A 49 -15.18 -27.77 -2.28
N ARG A 50 -15.46 -28.52 -1.22
CA ARG A 50 -15.53 -27.99 0.15
C ARG A 50 -14.16 -27.61 0.72
N MET A 51 -13.12 -28.36 0.40
CA MET A 51 -11.75 -28.03 0.82
C MET A 51 -11.21 -26.80 0.09
N SER A 52 -11.52 -26.61 -1.18
CA SER A 52 -11.06 -25.40 -1.92
C SER A 52 -11.79 -24.11 -1.51
N SER A 53 -13.03 -24.21 -1.01
CA SER A 53 -13.75 -23.06 -0.47
C SER A 53 -13.34 -22.65 0.95
N ALA A 54 -12.61 -23.53 1.67
CA ALA A 54 -12.21 -23.28 3.06
C ALA A 54 -10.93 -22.42 3.21
N LEU A 55 -10.08 -22.36 2.21
CA LEU A 55 -8.96 -21.41 2.16
C LEU A 55 -9.47 -20.07 1.63
N ASN A 56 -10.08 -19.32 2.52
CA ASN A 56 -10.45 -17.94 2.24
C ASN A 56 -9.12 -17.15 2.14
N LEU A 57 -8.54 -17.14 0.94
CA LEU A 57 -7.23 -16.57 0.61
C LEU A 57 -7.07 -15.16 1.22
N ARG A 58 -8.18 -14.42 1.27
CA ARG A 58 -8.25 -13.11 1.90
C ARG A 58 -7.93 -13.14 3.42
N LYS A 59 -8.35 -14.21 4.14
CA LYS A 59 -8.09 -14.36 5.58
C LYS A 59 -6.61 -14.62 5.88
N VAL A 60 -5.86 -15.12 4.91
CA VAL A 60 -4.42 -15.39 5.03
C VAL A 60 -3.60 -14.22 4.51
N LEU A 61 -3.96 -13.66 3.35
CA LEU A 61 -3.20 -12.58 2.73
C LEU A 61 -3.25 -11.27 3.52
N LEU A 62 -4.40 -10.95 4.11
CA LEU A 62 -4.58 -9.70 4.84
C LEU A 62 -3.70 -9.60 6.10
N PRO A 63 -3.60 -10.64 6.95
CA PRO A 63 -2.66 -10.60 8.08
C PRO A 63 -1.20 -10.63 7.63
N ILE A 64 -0.82 -11.36 6.58
CA ILE A 64 0.54 -11.35 6.05
C ILE A 64 0.91 -9.94 5.57
N TRP A 65 0.03 -9.30 4.81
CA TRP A 65 0.22 -7.92 4.37
C TRP A 65 0.33 -6.95 5.56
N GLY A 66 -0.56 -7.07 6.53
CA GLY A 66 -0.56 -6.24 7.73
C GLY A 66 0.70 -6.43 8.59
N CYS A 67 1.15 -7.68 8.78
CA CYS A 67 2.41 -7.96 9.48
C CYS A 67 3.60 -7.34 8.76
N GLY A 68 3.71 -7.48 7.44
CA GLY A 68 4.78 -6.87 6.67
C GLY A 68 4.79 -5.35 6.77
N ALA A 69 3.62 -4.71 6.67
CA ALA A 69 3.49 -3.27 6.87
C ALA A 69 3.90 -2.84 8.29
N ALA A 70 3.46 -3.56 9.31
CA ALA A 70 3.81 -3.28 10.71
C ALA A 70 5.32 -3.44 10.97
N VAL A 71 5.94 -4.49 10.47
CA VAL A 71 7.39 -4.70 10.57
C VAL A 71 8.15 -3.56 9.88
N THR A 72 7.75 -3.17 8.68
CA THR A 72 8.38 -2.09 7.94
C THR A 72 8.27 -0.76 8.70
N LEU A 73 7.08 -0.42 9.20
CA LEU A 73 6.89 0.77 10.04
C LEU A 73 7.75 0.73 11.30
N LEU A 74 7.84 -0.42 11.97
CA LEU A 74 8.66 -0.58 13.17
C LEU A 74 10.15 -0.38 12.87
N VAL A 75 10.64 -0.89 11.75
CA VAL A 75 12.02 -0.68 11.30
C VAL A 75 12.30 0.81 11.07
N PHE A 76 11.43 1.51 10.34
CA PHE A 76 11.59 2.94 10.12
C PHE A 76 11.49 3.75 11.42
N LEU A 77 10.53 3.41 12.28
CA LEU A 77 10.37 4.08 13.58
C LEU A 77 11.61 3.89 14.45
N THR A 78 12.11 2.67 14.58
CA THR A 78 13.31 2.39 15.38
C THR A 78 14.55 3.06 14.81
N ALA A 79 14.73 3.08 13.49
CA ALA A 79 15.82 3.79 12.83
C ALA A 79 15.75 5.31 13.12
N ASN A 80 14.55 5.89 12.99
CA ASN A 80 14.30 7.31 13.24
C ASN A 80 14.52 7.68 14.72
N LEU A 81 14.03 6.84 15.66
CA LEU A 81 14.26 7.05 17.11
C LEU A 81 15.73 6.94 17.48
N ARG A 82 16.47 5.99 16.90
CA ARG A 82 17.92 5.85 17.11
C ARG A 82 18.67 7.06 16.57
N PHE A 83 18.30 7.55 15.39
CA PHE A 83 18.86 8.77 14.82
C PHE A 83 18.57 10.00 15.69
N ALA A 84 17.31 10.16 16.11
CA ALA A 84 16.92 11.23 17.06
C ALA A 84 17.70 11.17 18.36
N ALA A 85 17.90 9.98 18.94
CA ALA A 85 18.67 9.82 20.17
C ALA A 85 20.14 10.21 20.00
N ARG A 86 20.76 9.87 18.86
CA ARG A 86 22.13 10.29 18.54
C ARG A 86 22.25 11.80 18.44
N LEU A 87 21.35 12.45 17.68
CA LEU A 87 21.34 13.91 17.54
C LEU A 87 21.16 14.60 18.90
N ARG A 88 20.23 14.12 19.73
CA ARG A 88 19.98 14.70 21.07
C ARG A 88 21.17 14.57 22.02
N LYS A 89 21.95 13.49 21.92
CA LYS A 89 23.08 13.24 22.80
C LYS A 89 24.25 14.19 22.52
N SER A 90 24.48 14.57 21.26
CA SER A 90 25.64 15.37 20.85
C SER A 90 25.31 16.84 20.57
N ARG A 91 24.00 17.22 20.58
CA ARG A 91 23.59 18.57 20.19
C ARG A 91 24.08 19.66 21.15
N ARG A 92 24.57 20.75 20.60
CA ARG A 92 24.85 22.01 21.29
C ARG A 92 23.99 23.11 20.65
N PRO A 93 23.31 23.95 21.45
CA PRO A 93 22.53 25.04 20.88
C PRO A 93 23.44 26.06 20.23
N LEU A 94 23.08 26.54 19.04
CA LEU A 94 23.75 27.60 18.32
C LEU A 94 22.75 28.74 18.06
N THR A 95 23.05 29.91 18.56
CA THR A 95 22.22 31.10 18.30
C THR A 95 22.61 31.68 16.94
N VAL A 96 21.67 31.71 16.01
CA VAL A 96 21.81 32.30 14.68
C VAL A 96 20.78 33.40 14.53
N GLU A 97 21.23 34.64 14.34
CA GLU A 97 20.34 35.78 14.17
C GLU A 97 19.47 35.61 12.91
N GLY A 98 18.17 35.86 13.06
CA GLY A 98 17.22 35.74 11.97
C GLY A 98 16.80 34.29 11.59
N ALA A 99 17.28 33.28 12.30
CA ALA A 99 16.85 31.90 12.04
C ALA A 99 15.41 31.69 12.54
N ALA A 100 14.53 31.18 11.63
CA ALA A 100 13.15 30.86 11.96
C ALA A 100 13.00 29.60 12.83
N LEU A 101 14.01 28.75 12.87
CA LEU A 101 14.05 27.48 13.60
C LEU A 101 15.26 27.44 14.54
N SER A 102 15.14 26.61 15.59
CA SER A 102 16.30 26.33 16.47
C SER A 102 17.41 25.64 15.69
N VAL A 103 18.62 26.14 15.83
CA VAL A 103 19.81 25.57 15.20
C VAL A 103 20.64 24.87 16.26
N TYR A 104 21.16 23.70 15.97
CA TYR A 104 22.04 22.93 16.85
C TYR A 104 23.25 22.44 16.08
N VAL A 105 24.39 22.50 16.72
CA VAL A 105 25.61 21.83 16.25
C VAL A 105 25.51 20.37 16.67
N ALA A 106 25.63 19.46 15.72
CA ALA A 106 25.67 18.02 15.94
C ALA A 106 27.06 17.46 15.64
N ASP A 107 27.27 16.18 15.93
CA ASP A 107 28.52 15.47 15.70
C ASP A 107 28.96 15.55 14.21
N GLU A 108 30.25 15.55 13.96
CA GLU A 108 30.92 15.75 12.65
C GLU A 108 30.49 14.70 11.57
N ARG A 109 29.90 13.58 12.00
CA ARG A 109 29.40 12.55 11.09
C ARG A 109 28.02 12.83 10.55
N ALA A 110 27.34 13.87 11.03
CA ALA A 110 26.02 14.25 10.56
C ALA A 110 26.18 15.20 9.36
N VAL A 111 25.46 14.94 8.30
CA VAL A 111 25.25 15.93 7.23
C VAL A 111 24.28 16.98 7.76
N PRO A 112 24.46 18.28 7.44
CA PRO A 112 23.47 19.30 7.78
C PRO A 112 22.07 18.83 7.38
N CYS A 113 21.11 18.91 8.31
CA CYS A 113 19.76 18.40 8.04
C CYS A 113 18.68 19.08 8.90
N LEU A 114 17.50 19.18 8.35
CA LEU A 114 16.28 19.47 9.09
C LEU A 114 15.73 18.18 9.70
N PHE A 115 15.55 18.16 11.02
CA PHE A 115 15.02 16.98 11.71
C PHE A 115 13.94 17.35 12.73
N GLY A 116 12.90 16.52 12.78
CA GLY A 116 11.78 16.62 13.71
C GLY A 116 10.45 16.93 13.04
N LEU A 117 9.41 16.14 13.34
CA LEU A 117 8.09 16.33 12.78
C LEU A 117 7.29 17.41 13.51
N PHE A 118 7.22 17.33 14.85
CA PHE A 118 6.43 18.27 15.67
C PHE A 118 7.23 19.46 16.18
N ARG A 119 8.54 19.30 16.31
CA ARG A 119 9.48 20.35 16.74
C ARG A 119 10.69 20.30 15.83
N PRO A 120 10.55 20.81 14.61
CA PRO A 120 11.64 20.80 13.64
C PRO A 120 12.78 21.69 14.12
N ALA A 121 13.99 21.21 13.91
CA ALA A 121 15.21 21.94 14.22
C ALA A 121 16.26 21.64 13.15
N ILE A 122 17.13 22.61 12.91
CA ILE A 122 18.24 22.50 11.97
C ILE A 122 19.47 22.00 12.73
N TYR A 123 20.09 20.95 12.22
CA TYR A 123 21.31 20.40 12.74
C TYR A 123 22.44 20.69 11.74
N VAL A 124 23.52 21.28 12.20
CA VAL A 124 24.70 21.61 11.39
C VAL A 124 25.95 20.94 11.97
N THR A 125 26.96 20.74 11.15
CA THR A 125 28.26 20.25 11.63
C THR A 125 29.08 21.37 12.27
N GLN A 126 30.13 21.02 13.03
CA GLN A 126 31.04 22.01 13.60
C GLN A 126 31.72 22.82 12.47
N ALA A 127 32.18 22.16 11.42
CA ALA A 127 32.79 22.82 10.27
C ALA A 127 31.85 23.84 9.59
N THR A 128 30.56 23.56 9.53
CA THR A 128 29.55 24.51 9.02
C THR A 128 29.32 25.65 9.98
N ALA A 129 29.37 25.41 11.28
CA ALA A 129 29.17 26.43 12.31
C ALA A 129 30.34 27.42 12.40
N ASP A 130 31.56 26.98 12.10
CA ASP A 130 32.78 27.78 12.13
C ASP A 130 32.93 28.73 10.93
N ASP A 131 32.19 28.49 9.84
CA ASP A 131 32.13 29.36 8.66
C ASP A 131 30.79 30.12 8.60
N PRO A 132 30.78 31.46 8.87
CA PRO A 132 29.55 32.26 8.89
C PRO A 132 28.81 32.29 7.54
N VAL A 133 29.53 32.22 6.43
CA VAL A 133 28.93 32.24 5.08
C VAL A 133 28.25 30.93 4.80
N LEU A 134 28.93 29.81 5.06
CA LEU A 134 28.40 28.47 4.90
C LEU A 134 27.21 28.22 5.84
N LEU A 135 27.30 28.66 7.09
CA LEU A 135 26.23 28.56 8.07
C LEU A 135 24.96 29.27 7.59
N ARG A 136 25.08 30.49 7.10
CA ARG A 136 23.93 31.27 6.60
C ARG A 136 23.29 30.58 5.40
N HIS A 137 24.07 30.10 4.45
CA HIS A 137 23.57 29.35 3.30
C HIS A 137 22.85 28.08 3.71
N THR A 138 23.45 27.30 4.60
CA THR A 138 22.87 26.06 5.10
C THR A 138 21.56 26.31 5.84
N VAL A 139 21.50 27.26 6.76
CA VAL A 139 20.28 27.59 7.51
C VAL A 139 19.18 28.09 6.57
N THR A 140 19.51 28.89 5.55
CA THR A 140 18.54 29.33 4.55
C THR A 140 18.01 28.17 3.73
N HIS A 141 18.89 27.27 3.32
CA HIS A 141 18.53 26.06 2.55
C HIS A 141 17.57 25.15 3.35
N GLU A 142 17.92 24.80 4.58
CA GLU A 142 17.11 23.95 5.45
C GLU A 142 15.77 24.62 5.82
N THR A 143 15.75 25.95 5.98
CA THR A 143 14.51 26.70 6.20
C THR A 143 13.59 26.63 4.98
N THR A 144 14.15 26.56 3.77
CA THR A 144 13.34 26.40 2.55
C THR A 144 12.67 25.03 2.53
N HIS A 145 13.39 23.95 2.87
CA HIS A 145 12.81 22.61 3.01
C HIS A 145 11.69 22.56 4.05
N PHE A 146 11.88 23.28 5.16
CA PHE A 146 10.82 23.41 6.16
C PHE A 146 9.56 24.08 5.60
N ARG A 147 9.73 25.21 4.90
CA ARG A 147 8.59 25.94 4.29
C ARG A 147 7.86 25.14 3.21
N GLN A 148 8.57 24.31 2.48
CA GLN A 148 7.99 23.41 1.47
C GLN A 148 7.29 22.19 2.09
N GLY A 149 7.48 21.96 3.40
CA GLY A 149 6.85 20.83 4.08
C GLY A 149 7.49 19.47 3.79
N ASP A 150 8.76 19.44 3.37
CA ASP A 150 9.46 18.21 2.96
C ASP A 150 9.47 17.15 4.06
N HIS A 151 9.48 17.53 5.33
CA HIS A 151 9.37 16.63 6.47
C HIS A 151 8.01 15.89 6.53
N VAL A 152 6.93 16.53 6.06
CA VAL A 152 5.60 15.92 5.95
C VAL A 152 5.58 14.95 4.77
N TRP A 153 6.14 15.36 3.64
CA TRP A 153 6.28 14.50 2.46
C TRP A 153 7.13 13.26 2.74
N ALA A 154 8.21 13.41 3.50
CA ALA A 154 9.04 12.28 3.94
C ALA A 154 8.25 11.29 4.80
N LEU A 155 7.39 11.77 5.71
CA LEU A 155 6.49 10.92 6.48
C LEU A 155 5.49 10.19 5.58
N LEU A 156 4.82 10.91 4.67
CA LEU A 156 3.86 10.32 3.73
C LEU A 156 4.52 9.23 2.89
N ARG A 157 5.72 9.50 2.35
CA ARG A 157 6.51 8.51 1.61
C ARG A 157 6.79 7.27 2.46
N THR A 158 7.15 7.43 3.73
CA THR A 158 7.41 6.31 4.65
C THR A 158 6.16 5.45 4.86
N VAL A 159 4.99 6.08 5.03
CA VAL A 159 3.71 5.37 5.16
C VAL A 159 3.36 4.62 3.87
N CYS A 160 3.48 5.27 2.71
CA CYS A 160 3.25 4.63 1.41
C CYS A 160 4.18 3.42 1.21
N LEU A 161 5.46 3.55 1.59
CA LEU A 161 6.45 2.49 1.50
C LEU A 161 6.08 1.31 2.41
N ALA A 162 5.63 1.58 3.62
CA ALA A 162 5.18 0.54 4.55
C ALA A 162 3.92 -0.18 4.05
N LEU A 163 2.96 0.53 3.47
CA LEU A 163 1.74 -0.07 2.91
C LEU A 163 2.04 -0.93 1.67
N HIS A 164 3.06 -0.56 0.90
CA HIS A 164 3.48 -1.26 -0.32
C HIS A 164 4.83 -1.97 -0.15
N TRP A 165 5.12 -2.45 1.05
CA TRP A 165 6.40 -3.05 1.42
C TRP A 165 6.86 -4.19 0.49
N TRP A 166 5.91 -4.89 -0.12
CA TRP A 166 6.14 -6.01 -1.05
C TRP A 166 6.43 -5.55 -2.49
N ASN A 167 6.23 -4.27 -2.82
CA ASN A 167 6.41 -3.75 -4.17
C ASN A 167 7.81 -3.14 -4.35
N PRO A 168 8.70 -3.75 -5.15
CA PRO A 168 10.07 -3.27 -5.34
C PRO A 168 10.15 -1.90 -6.04
N LEU A 169 9.10 -1.49 -6.77
CA LEU A 169 9.09 -0.20 -7.46
C LEU A 169 8.92 1.00 -6.51
N VAL A 170 8.54 0.76 -5.27
CA VAL A 170 8.32 1.83 -4.27
C VAL A 170 9.58 2.07 -3.43
N TRP A 171 10.53 1.14 -3.44
CA TRP A 171 11.84 1.25 -2.76
C TRP A 171 12.83 2.00 -3.65
#